data_cd622cc58117292b350a1c277c626687
#
_entry.id   cd622cc58117292b350a1c277c626687
#
_cell.length_a   1.000
_cell.length_b   1.000
_cell.length_c   1.000
_cell.angle_alpha   90.00
_cell.angle_beta   90.00
_cell.angle_gamma   90.00
#
_symmetry.space_group_name_H-M   'P 1'
#
loop_
_entity.id
_entity.type
_entity.pdbx_description
1 polymer ?
#
loop_
_entity_poly.entity_id
_entity_poly.type
_entity_poly.pdbx_seq_one_letter_code
_entity_poly.pdbx_strand_id
1 'polypeptide(L)'
;LCSFLDNDSELRTTAIAHLHTIVRTIHQGGQSDILTLASWFSGNQIAKNADEIFEKIRIGSLDGDLKVYSWETADELKQCLLNVLEKELPFPELSIPERIRKSIGMDDTYFAMEHPETVEGFQVLTPVKNPVWGTLQLNKYFQEWLDNTNVKYALEVAPEYIYHGDKVIQLQNEKRVSYPSKFKFQLSNGQIGFASYVSGKYKRASIVFNGIPNESFSYYPSSSDDVAVPIELAYAITIHKSQGSDFDTVLVVLPKSGQILSRELIYTALTRAKKKLILLVEDSPQWMLEYTKPQYSVMAHRNTNLFKYSVRESKVDVPHIEGLIHKTLKDGLLVRSKSEVIIANMLYEANIDFE
;
A
#
# COMPACT_ATOMS: atom_id res chain seq x y z
N LEU A 1 -3.37 -1.81 -23.02
CA LEU A 1 -3.59 -0.40 -23.36
C LEU A 1 -2.43 0.11 -24.22
N CYS A 2 -1.19 0.00 -23.78
CA CYS A 2 -0.01 0.46 -24.51
C CYS A 2 0.08 -0.18 -25.92
N SER A 3 -0.11 -1.49 -26.05
CA SER A 3 -0.04 -2.16 -27.35
C SER A 3 -1.14 -1.75 -28.34
N PHE A 4 -2.30 -1.35 -27.86
CA PHE A 4 -3.38 -0.81 -28.69
C PHE A 4 -3.05 0.60 -29.17
N LEU A 5 -2.60 1.45 -28.27
CA LEU A 5 -2.21 2.83 -28.56
C LEU A 5 -0.95 2.92 -29.43
N ASP A 6 -0.05 1.95 -29.31
CA ASP A 6 1.16 1.86 -30.14
C ASP A 6 0.87 1.54 -31.61
N ASN A 7 -0.29 0.95 -31.92
CA ASN A 7 -0.70 0.61 -33.30
C ASN A 7 -1.47 1.73 -34.02
N ASP A 8 -1.91 2.77 -33.28
CA ASP A 8 -2.61 3.92 -33.86
C ASP A 8 -1.70 5.15 -33.87
N SER A 9 -1.17 5.50 -35.05
CA SER A 9 -0.19 6.57 -35.18
C SER A 9 -0.75 7.96 -34.89
N GLU A 10 -2.05 8.17 -35.07
CA GLU A 10 -2.71 9.45 -34.85
C GLU A 10 -3.01 9.68 -33.36
N LEU A 11 -3.48 8.65 -32.67
CA LEU A 11 -3.62 8.67 -31.21
C LEU A 11 -2.28 8.76 -30.49
N ARG A 12 -1.23 8.14 -31.04
CA ARG A 12 0.11 8.17 -30.48
C ARG A 12 0.71 9.57 -30.43
N THR A 13 0.46 10.39 -31.43
CA THR A 13 0.99 11.75 -31.53
C THR A 13 0.18 12.78 -30.74
N THR A 14 -1.12 12.55 -30.50
CA THR A 14 -2.02 13.56 -29.97
C THR A 14 -2.52 13.27 -28.56
N ALA A 15 -2.59 12.00 -28.14
CA ALA A 15 -3.20 11.59 -26.88
C ALA A 15 -2.27 10.85 -25.92
N ILE A 16 -1.04 10.49 -26.32
CA ILE A 16 -0.11 9.73 -25.50
C ILE A 16 1.07 10.60 -25.06
N ALA A 17 1.23 10.80 -23.77
CA ALA A 17 2.43 11.34 -23.18
C ALA A 17 3.29 10.21 -22.61
N HIS A 18 4.47 9.99 -23.18
CA HIS A 18 5.45 9.06 -22.64
C HIS A 18 6.31 9.75 -21.58
N LEU A 19 6.19 9.34 -20.33
CA LEU A 19 7.04 9.81 -19.24
C LEU A 19 8.30 8.94 -19.18
N HIS A 20 9.42 9.49 -19.65
CA HIS A 20 10.71 8.77 -19.72
C HIS A 20 11.63 9.05 -18.53
N THR A 21 11.37 10.12 -17.78
CA THR A 21 12.23 10.53 -16.69
C THR A 21 11.71 10.05 -15.36
N ILE A 22 12.49 9.21 -14.68
CA ILE A 22 12.20 8.76 -13.31
C ILE A 22 12.83 9.78 -12.36
N VAL A 23 12.03 10.73 -11.86
CA VAL A 23 12.51 11.85 -11.03
C VAL A 23 13.20 11.37 -9.74
N ARG A 24 12.79 10.23 -9.20
CA ARG A 24 13.36 9.65 -7.96
C ARG A 24 14.85 9.32 -8.05
N THR A 25 15.35 8.98 -9.25
CA THR A 25 16.76 8.61 -9.46
C THR A 25 17.68 9.80 -9.67
N ILE A 26 17.14 10.98 -10.02
CA ILE A 26 17.95 12.17 -10.31
C ILE A 26 18.70 12.66 -9.06
N HIS A 27 18.13 12.43 -7.87
CA HIS A 27 18.72 12.87 -6.62
C HIS A 27 19.83 11.97 -6.07
N GLN A 28 20.02 10.74 -6.59
CA GLN A 28 20.96 9.76 -6.03
C GLN A 28 22.25 9.57 -6.85
N GLY A 29 22.34 10.16 -8.05
CA GLY A 29 23.58 10.17 -8.86
C GLY A 29 24.16 8.81 -9.26
N GLY A 30 23.44 7.70 -8.99
CA GLY A 30 23.90 6.32 -9.17
C GLY A 30 22.81 5.36 -9.62
N GLN A 31 23.19 4.11 -9.85
CA GLN A 31 22.29 3.02 -10.21
C GLN A 31 21.55 2.56 -8.94
N SER A 32 20.21 2.71 -8.92
CA SER A 32 19.34 2.27 -7.81
C SER A 32 19.06 0.77 -7.89
N ASP A 33 19.38 0.04 -6.83
CA ASP A 33 19.04 -1.38 -6.69
C ASP A 33 17.51 -1.56 -6.58
N ILE A 34 16.78 -0.60 -5.98
CA ILE A 34 15.32 -0.60 -5.93
C ILE A 34 14.72 -0.59 -7.34
N LEU A 35 15.16 0.32 -8.20
CA LEU A 35 14.65 0.45 -9.56
C LEU A 35 15.04 -0.75 -10.42
N THR A 36 16.23 -1.27 -10.22
CA THR A 36 16.71 -2.49 -10.89
C THR A 36 15.80 -3.66 -10.54
N LEU A 37 15.50 -3.87 -9.26
CA LEU A 37 14.57 -4.91 -8.82
C LEU A 37 13.14 -4.65 -9.33
N ALA A 38 12.64 -3.42 -9.22
CA ALA A 38 11.29 -3.05 -9.65
C ALA A 38 11.08 -3.24 -11.16
N SER A 39 12.13 -3.10 -11.99
CA SER A 39 12.03 -3.29 -13.44
C SER A 39 11.53 -4.69 -13.82
N TRP A 40 11.84 -5.73 -13.02
CA TRP A 40 11.37 -7.10 -13.22
C TRP A 40 9.85 -7.25 -13.06
N PHE A 41 9.22 -6.37 -12.28
CA PHE A 41 7.79 -6.38 -11.99
C PHE A 41 7.01 -5.32 -12.78
N SER A 42 7.69 -4.48 -13.57
CA SER A 42 7.07 -3.36 -14.30
C SER A 42 6.19 -3.81 -15.48
N GLY A 43 6.46 -4.99 -16.04
CA GLY A 43 5.83 -5.47 -17.28
C GLY A 43 6.40 -4.83 -18.56
N ASN A 44 7.38 -3.95 -18.44
CA ASN A 44 8.12 -3.32 -19.53
C ASN A 44 9.46 -4.04 -19.76
N GLN A 45 10.31 -3.46 -20.61
CA GLN A 45 11.67 -3.97 -20.79
C GLN A 45 12.43 -3.92 -19.46
N ILE A 46 13.05 -5.04 -19.13
CA ILE A 46 13.89 -5.17 -17.95
C ILE A 46 15.15 -4.31 -18.15
N ALA A 47 15.63 -3.65 -17.10
CA ALA A 47 16.83 -2.84 -17.14
C ALA A 47 18.05 -3.69 -17.58
N LYS A 48 19.02 -3.07 -18.26
CA LYS A 48 20.28 -3.76 -18.59
C LYS A 48 20.98 -4.19 -17.30
N ASN A 49 21.50 -5.41 -17.27
CA ASN A 49 22.18 -6.03 -16.12
C ASN A 49 21.26 -6.21 -14.89
N ALA A 50 19.93 -6.20 -15.06
CA ALA A 50 19.01 -6.40 -13.94
C ALA A 50 19.09 -7.82 -13.35
N ASP A 51 19.64 -8.78 -14.07
CA ASP A 51 19.86 -10.16 -13.57
C ASP A 51 20.79 -10.19 -12.34
N GLU A 52 21.76 -9.28 -12.28
CA GLU A 52 22.71 -9.18 -11.19
C GLU A 52 22.04 -8.87 -9.84
N ILE A 53 20.83 -8.25 -9.83
CA ILE A 53 20.18 -7.88 -8.57
C ILE A 53 19.81 -9.10 -7.72
N PHE A 54 19.34 -10.18 -8.35
CA PHE A 54 18.99 -11.41 -7.63
C PHE A 54 20.23 -12.14 -7.11
N GLU A 55 21.35 -12.05 -7.81
CA GLU A 55 22.62 -12.57 -7.31
C GLU A 55 23.14 -11.73 -6.13
N LYS A 56 23.09 -10.42 -6.20
CA LYS A 56 23.41 -9.54 -5.07
C LYS A 56 22.53 -9.84 -3.84
N ILE A 57 21.23 -10.06 -4.05
CA ILE A 57 20.29 -10.46 -2.98
C ILE A 57 20.73 -11.80 -2.38
N ARG A 58 21.05 -12.80 -3.22
CA ARG A 58 21.43 -14.15 -2.80
C ARG A 58 22.70 -14.16 -1.95
N ILE A 59 23.71 -13.39 -2.33
CA ILE A 59 25.01 -13.34 -1.62
C ILE A 59 25.05 -12.29 -0.52
N GLY A 60 23.96 -11.49 -0.34
CA GLY A 60 23.89 -10.46 0.70
C GLY A 60 24.77 -9.24 0.45
N SER A 61 25.16 -8.96 -0.80
CA SER A 61 26.06 -7.85 -1.17
C SER A 61 25.33 -6.57 -1.58
N LEU A 62 24.17 -6.30 -0.97
CA LEU A 62 23.39 -5.07 -1.20
C LEU A 62 23.90 -3.93 -0.30
N ASP A 63 24.68 -3.01 -0.86
CA ASP A 63 25.22 -1.85 -0.14
C ASP A 63 24.44 -0.56 -0.39
N GLY A 64 23.50 -0.58 -1.35
CA GLY A 64 22.75 0.59 -1.81
C GLY A 64 21.48 0.89 -1.03
N ASP A 65 20.50 1.40 -1.77
CA ASP A 65 19.18 1.84 -1.32
C ASP A 65 18.21 0.68 -1.00
N LEU A 66 18.59 -0.57 -1.32
CA LEU A 66 17.84 -1.80 -1.08
C LEU A 66 18.52 -2.66 -0.01
N LYS A 67 17.73 -3.15 0.96
CA LYS A 67 18.13 -4.18 1.92
C LYS A 67 17.11 -5.31 1.90
N VAL A 68 17.58 -6.55 2.06
CA VAL A 68 16.71 -7.74 2.05
C VAL A 68 17.05 -8.62 3.25
N TYR A 69 16.01 -9.01 3.97
CA TYR A 69 16.05 -9.90 5.14
C TYR A 69 15.02 -11.00 4.97
N SER A 70 15.28 -12.16 5.58
CA SER A 70 14.35 -13.30 5.53
C SER A 70 13.86 -13.68 6.92
N TRP A 71 12.68 -14.28 6.98
CA TRP A 71 12.06 -14.86 8.17
C TRP A 71 11.29 -16.13 7.77
N GLU A 72 11.14 -17.09 8.68
CA GLU A 72 10.47 -18.36 8.41
C GLU A 72 9.20 -18.57 9.24
N THR A 73 9.18 -18.08 10.48
CA THR A 73 8.05 -18.23 11.40
C THR A 73 7.52 -16.89 11.89
N ALA A 74 6.31 -16.90 12.44
CA ALA A 74 5.68 -15.71 13.02
C ALA A 74 6.50 -15.07 14.14
N ASP A 75 7.11 -15.90 15.01
CA ASP A 75 7.94 -15.41 16.11
C ASP A 75 9.26 -14.82 15.59
N GLU A 76 9.84 -15.43 14.57
CA GLU A 76 11.00 -14.89 13.88
C GLU A 76 10.70 -13.58 13.19
N LEU A 77 9.51 -13.42 12.59
CA LEU A 77 9.12 -12.16 11.96
C LEU A 77 9.17 -11.01 12.97
N LYS A 78 8.58 -11.19 14.18
CA LYS A 78 8.61 -10.14 15.21
C LYS A 78 10.04 -9.77 15.59
N GLN A 79 10.90 -10.76 15.81
CA GLN A 79 12.31 -10.55 16.18
C GLN A 79 13.11 -9.96 15.02
N CYS A 80 12.90 -10.47 13.80
CA CYS A 80 13.55 -9.96 12.60
C CYS A 80 13.17 -8.50 12.36
N LEU A 81 11.88 -8.15 12.48
CA LEU A 81 11.40 -6.78 12.35
C LEU A 81 12.08 -5.85 13.36
N LEU A 82 12.17 -6.25 14.64
CA LEU A 82 12.84 -5.47 15.68
C LEU A 82 14.34 -5.29 15.36
N ASN A 83 15.04 -6.36 15.01
CA ASN A 83 16.47 -6.32 14.64
C ASN A 83 16.72 -5.42 13.41
N VAL A 84 15.81 -5.45 12.44
CA VAL A 84 15.89 -4.61 11.24
C VAL A 84 15.66 -3.14 11.59
N LEU A 85 14.69 -2.83 12.44
CA LEU A 85 14.49 -1.46 12.93
C LEU A 85 15.72 -0.96 13.67
N GLU A 86 16.30 -1.80 14.54
CA GLU A 86 17.53 -1.49 15.27
C GLU A 86 18.73 -1.22 14.35
N LYS A 87 18.85 -1.96 13.26
CA LYS A 87 19.98 -1.85 12.32
C LYS A 87 19.79 -0.74 11.29
N GLU A 88 18.58 -0.56 10.79
CA GLU A 88 18.32 0.21 9.57
C GLU A 88 17.70 1.58 9.81
N LEU A 89 17.05 1.81 10.97
CA LEU A 89 16.58 3.15 11.31
C LEU A 89 17.76 4.08 11.67
N PRO A 90 17.64 5.37 11.34
CA PRO A 90 18.63 6.38 11.72
C PRO A 90 18.76 6.53 13.24
N PHE A 91 19.77 7.26 13.69
CA PHE A 91 20.02 7.61 15.10
C PHE A 91 20.34 6.39 15.99
N PRO A 92 21.46 5.67 15.71
CA PRO A 92 21.83 4.46 16.44
C PRO A 92 22.10 4.67 17.94
N GLU A 93 22.31 5.91 18.36
CA GLU A 93 22.53 6.32 19.75
C GLU A 93 21.23 6.33 20.59
N LEU A 94 20.05 6.32 19.95
CA LEU A 94 18.77 6.37 20.61
C LEU A 94 18.18 4.97 20.83
N SER A 95 17.28 4.82 21.80
CA SER A 95 16.49 3.60 21.99
C SER A 95 15.55 3.36 20.81
N ILE A 96 15.10 2.13 20.62
CA ILE A 96 14.18 1.78 19.51
C ILE A 96 12.90 2.63 19.50
N PRO A 97 12.20 2.84 20.64
CA PRO A 97 11.05 3.74 20.66
C PRO A 97 11.35 5.16 20.20
N GLU A 98 12.47 5.71 20.64
CA GLU A 98 12.89 7.06 20.23
C GLU A 98 13.23 7.13 18.75
N ARG A 99 13.93 6.12 18.23
CA ARG A 99 14.26 6.03 16.80
C ARG A 99 13.00 5.94 15.94
N ILE A 100 12.03 5.14 16.33
CA ILE A 100 10.74 5.05 15.63
C ILE A 100 10.05 6.42 15.65
N ARG A 101 9.88 7.04 16.83
CA ARG A 101 9.26 8.37 16.95
C ARG A 101 9.93 9.39 16.06
N LYS A 102 11.25 9.45 16.12
CA LYS A 102 12.06 10.41 15.33
C LYS A 102 11.95 10.14 13.82
N SER A 103 11.91 8.87 13.42
CA SER A 103 11.76 8.48 12.00
C SER A 103 10.41 8.84 11.39
N ILE A 104 9.38 9.06 12.20
CA ILE A 104 8.05 9.53 11.80
C ILE A 104 7.79 10.98 12.27
N GLY A 105 8.82 11.71 12.71
CA GLY A 105 8.74 13.10 13.15
C GLY A 105 7.96 13.34 14.43
N MET A 106 7.80 12.31 15.30
CA MET A 106 6.98 12.34 16.51
C MET A 106 7.79 12.42 17.81
N ASP A 107 9.05 12.82 17.73
CA ASP A 107 9.92 13.11 18.88
C ASP A 107 9.57 14.46 19.54
N ASP A 108 9.04 15.40 18.78
CA ASP A 108 8.51 16.68 19.25
C ASP A 108 7.13 16.95 18.62
N THR A 109 6.08 16.98 19.45
CA THR A 109 4.70 17.18 19.00
C THR A 109 4.48 18.55 18.36
N TYR A 110 5.14 19.62 18.85
CA TYR A 110 5.02 20.96 18.27
C TYR A 110 5.68 21.02 16.91
N PHE A 111 6.89 20.47 16.79
CA PHE A 111 7.58 20.35 15.51
C PHE A 111 6.77 19.53 14.51
N ALA A 112 6.20 18.39 14.94
CA ALA A 112 5.37 17.56 14.09
C ALA A 112 4.08 18.27 13.63
N MET A 113 3.50 19.16 14.42
CA MET A 113 2.34 19.96 14.01
C MET A 113 2.69 21.00 12.95
N GLU A 114 3.88 21.58 13.00
CA GLU A 114 4.37 22.51 11.98
C GLU A 114 4.84 21.79 10.72
N HIS A 115 5.37 20.57 10.87
CA HIS A 115 5.97 19.75 9.82
C HIS A 115 5.33 18.37 9.70
N PRO A 116 3.98 18.29 9.43
CA PRO A 116 3.27 17.02 9.40
C PRO A 116 3.70 16.07 8.27
N GLU A 117 4.44 16.55 7.28
CA GLU A 117 5.06 15.74 6.22
C GLU A 117 6.10 14.75 6.74
N THR A 118 6.67 15.01 7.91
CA THR A 118 7.68 14.13 8.54
C THR A 118 7.11 12.76 8.91
N VAL A 119 5.79 12.66 9.06
CA VAL A 119 5.10 11.37 9.31
C VAL A 119 5.32 10.37 8.17
N GLU A 120 5.69 10.81 6.97
CA GLU A 120 6.03 9.99 5.81
C GLU A 120 7.52 9.56 5.78
N GLY A 121 8.32 9.90 6.78
CA GLY A 121 9.73 9.54 6.87
C GLY A 121 9.98 8.02 6.92
N PHE A 122 9.05 7.27 7.54
CA PHE A 122 9.11 5.80 7.63
C PHE A 122 7.74 5.15 7.52
N GLN A 123 7.63 4.06 6.74
CA GLN A 123 6.37 3.32 6.55
C GLN A 123 6.59 1.82 6.43
N VAL A 124 5.76 1.04 7.13
CA VAL A 124 5.67 -0.41 6.92
C VAL A 124 4.53 -0.73 5.96
N LEU A 125 4.78 -1.60 4.99
CA LEU A 125 3.80 -2.07 4.01
C LEU A 125 3.66 -3.59 4.08
N THR A 126 2.43 -4.08 3.94
CA THR A 126 2.13 -5.51 3.84
C THR A 126 0.96 -5.73 2.86
N PRO A 127 0.83 -6.88 2.21
CA PRO A 127 -0.27 -7.11 1.28
C PRO A 127 -1.65 -7.23 1.95
N VAL A 128 -1.72 -7.59 3.26
CA VAL A 128 -2.96 -8.03 3.92
C VAL A 128 -3.21 -7.38 5.27
N LYS A 129 -4.42 -7.54 5.81
CA LYS A 129 -4.84 -6.96 7.09
C LYS A 129 -4.73 -7.94 8.28
N ASN A 130 -5.22 -9.15 8.13
CA ASN A 130 -5.51 -10.05 9.27
C ASN A 130 -4.41 -11.05 9.70
N PRO A 131 -3.57 -11.64 8.82
CA PRO A 131 -2.55 -12.60 9.27
C PRO A 131 -1.52 -11.98 10.20
N VAL A 132 -0.67 -12.82 10.82
CA VAL A 132 0.40 -12.38 11.74
C VAL A 132 1.36 -11.36 11.10
N TRP A 133 1.52 -11.40 9.79
CA TRP A 133 2.24 -10.43 8.98
C TRP A 133 1.35 -9.30 8.43
N GLY A 134 0.08 -9.25 8.87
CA GLY A 134 -0.88 -8.25 8.45
C GLY A 134 -0.81 -6.96 9.25
N THR A 135 -1.48 -5.92 8.75
CA THR A 135 -1.40 -4.58 9.35
C THR A 135 -1.84 -4.54 10.81
N LEU A 136 -2.87 -5.31 11.21
CA LEU A 136 -3.37 -5.32 12.58
C LEU A 136 -2.30 -5.78 13.57
N GLN A 137 -1.63 -6.89 13.26
CA GLN A 137 -0.61 -7.44 14.15
C GLN A 137 0.66 -6.58 14.14
N LEU A 138 1.07 -6.08 12.97
CA LEU A 138 2.24 -5.20 12.86
C LEU A 138 2.02 -3.89 13.63
N ASN A 139 0.87 -3.24 13.49
CA ASN A 139 0.53 -2.03 14.24
C ASN A 139 0.58 -2.27 15.76
N LYS A 140 0.07 -3.43 16.21
CA LYS A 140 0.14 -3.81 17.62
C LYS A 140 1.59 -3.94 18.12
N TYR A 141 2.50 -4.52 17.32
CA TYR A 141 3.92 -4.59 17.69
C TYR A 141 4.50 -3.19 17.85
N PHE A 142 4.20 -2.25 16.96
CA PHE A 142 4.66 -0.87 17.10
C PHE A 142 4.14 -0.20 18.35
N GLN A 143 2.86 -0.37 18.71
CA GLN A 143 2.31 0.18 19.95
C GLN A 143 2.96 -0.43 21.20
N GLU A 144 3.23 -1.75 21.19
CA GLU A 144 3.96 -2.43 22.27
C GLU A 144 5.38 -1.86 22.42
N TRP A 145 6.12 -1.69 21.33
CA TRP A 145 7.48 -1.15 21.38
C TRP A 145 7.53 0.33 21.75
N LEU A 146 6.51 1.09 21.43
CA LEU A 146 6.40 2.51 21.80
C LEU A 146 5.87 2.70 23.24
N ASP A 147 5.55 1.61 23.96
CA ASP A 147 4.93 1.60 25.28
C ASP A 147 3.60 2.38 25.32
N ASN A 148 2.90 2.39 24.22
CA ASN A 148 1.60 3.04 24.05
C ASN A 148 0.47 2.04 24.37
N THR A 149 0.30 1.70 25.66
CA THR A 149 -0.67 0.66 26.06
C THR A 149 -1.64 1.11 27.16
N ASN A 150 -1.56 2.36 27.60
CA ASN A 150 -2.42 2.85 28.68
C ASN A 150 -3.81 3.23 28.16
N VAL A 151 -4.72 2.26 28.13
CA VAL A 151 -6.11 2.38 27.64
C VAL A 151 -6.89 3.56 28.27
N LYS A 152 -6.50 4.04 29.45
CA LYS A 152 -7.13 5.18 30.11
C LYS A 152 -7.02 6.48 29.29
N TYR A 153 -6.04 6.56 28.39
CA TYR A 153 -5.77 7.73 27.55
C TYR A 153 -5.86 7.39 26.05
N ALA A 154 -6.77 6.47 25.69
CA ALA A 154 -6.95 6.00 24.33
C ALA A 154 -8.30 6.43 23.74
N LEU A 155 -8.36 6.57 22.42
CA LEU A 155 -9.59 6.56 21.65
C LEU A 155 -9.79 5.14 21.11
N GLU A 156 -10.92 4.54 21.41
CA GLU A 156 -11.29 3.23 20.86
C GLU A 156 -11.73 3.38 19.39
N VAL A 157 -11.08 2.63 18.51
CA VAL A 157 -11.35 2.54 17.08
C VAL A 157 -11.32 1.05 16.73
N ALA A 158 -12.38 0.34 17.07
CA ALA A 158 -12.42 -1.11 17.03
C ALA A 158 -11.88 -1.71 15.69
N PRO A 159 -11.01 -2.73 15.75
CA PRO A 159 -10.56 -3.45 16.96
C PRO A 159 -9.32 -2.84 17.65
N GLU A 160 -8.88 -1.65 17.27
CA GLU A 160 -7.65 -0.99 17.71
C GLU A 160 -7.96 0.15 18.70
N TYR A 161 -6.90 0.64 19.34
CA TYR A 161 -6.92 1.83 20.17
C TYR A 161 -5.90 2.82 19.62
N ILE A 162 -6.26 4.11 19.60
CA ILE A 162 -5.35 5.19 19.20
C ILE A 162 -4.91 5.94 20.47
N TYR A 163 -3.61 6.07 20.64
CA TYR A 163 -2.96 6.80 21.73
C TYR A 163 -2.34 8.10 21.21
N HIS A 164 -1.95 8.97 22.14
CA HIS A 164 -1.17 10.15 21.80
C HIS A 164 0.15 9.75 21.13
N GLY A 165 0.46 10.40 20.01
CA GLY A 165 1.64 10.12 19.21
C GLY A 165 1.47 8.98 18.18
N ASP A 166 0.33 8.29 18.16
CA ASP A 166 0.12 7.25 17.18
C ASP A 166 -0.01 7.79 15.76
N LYS A 167 0.64 7.10 14.83
CA LYS A 167 0.48 7.30 13.40
C LYS A 167 -0.85 6.74 12.93
N VAL A 168 -1.61 7.53 12.18
CA VAL A 168 -2.96 7.18 11.74
C VAL A 168 -3.18 7.49 10.25
N ILE A 169 -4.19 6.85 9.66
CA ILE A 169 -4.61 7.06 8.27
C ILE A 169 -6.11 7.30 8.19
N GLN A 170 -6.50 8.29 7.39
CA GLN A 170 -7.89 8.57 7.06
C GLN A 170 -8.46 7.51 6.11
N LEU A 171 -9.67 7.00 6.40
CA LEU A 171 -10.26 5.89 5.65
C LEU A 171 -11.27 6.31 4.58
N GLN A 172 -11.72 7.55 4.57
CA GLN A 172 -12.73 8.02 3.63
C GLN A 172 -12.57 9.50 3.33
N ASN A 173 -13.07 9.90 2.16
CA ASN A 173 -13.11 11.31 1.77
C ASN A 173 -14.20 12.03 2.55
N GLU A 174 -13.84 13.03 3.35
CA GLU A 174 -14.80 13.81 4.09
C GLU A 174 -14.37 15.27 4.28
N LYS A 175 -15.35 16.15 4.54
CA LYS A 175 -15.09 17.54 4.89
C LYS A 175 -15.17 17.71 6.39
N ARG A 176 -14.07 18.14 7.01
CA ARG A 176 -13.99 18.41 8.44
C ARG A 176 -13.59 19.84 8.75
N VAL A 177 -14.10 20.36 9.87
CA VAL A 177 -13.69 21.66 10.41
C VAL A 177 -12.46 21.45 11.27
N SER A 178 -11.44 22.26 11.02
CA SER A 178 -10.16 22.20 11.74
C SER A 178 -10.18 23.05 13.02
N TYR A 179 -9.14 22.91 13.83
CA TYR A 179 -8.80 23.74 14.96
C TYR A 179 -7.30 24.08 14.88
N PRO A 180 -6.88 25.35 15.07
CA PRO A 180 -7.65 26.49 15.62
C PRO A 180 -8.39 27.33 14.59
N SER A 181 -8.08 27.24 13.29
CA SER A 181 -8.55 28.20 12.28
C SER A 181 -10.07 28.12 12.02
N LYS A 182 -10.72 27.00 12.34
CA LYS A 182 -12.12 26.68 12.06
C LYS A 182 -12.46 26.67 10.56
N PHE A 183 -11.44 26.48 9.70
CA PHE A 183 -11.66 26.29 8.28
C PHE A 183 -12.16 24.88 7.97
N LYS A 184 -12.87 24.75 6.88
CA LYS A 184 -13.39 23.47 6.41
C LYS A 184 -12.43 22.90 5.36
N PHE A 185 -11.74 21.82 5.71
CA PHE A 185 -10.82 21.11 4.82
C PHE A 185 -11.46 19.84 4.25
N GLN A 186 -11.05 19.49 3.05
CA GLN A 186 -11.31 18.17 2.47
C GLN A 186 -10.21 17.21 2.89
N LEU A 187 -10.52 16.22 3.73
CA LEU A 187 -9.63 15.13 4.04
C LEU A 187 -9.83 14.01 3.04
N SER A 188 -8.74 13.43 2.58
CA SER A 188 -8.75 12.37 1.55
C SER A 188 -8.55 11.00 2.16
N ASN A 189 -9.22 9.98 1.59
CA ASN A 189 -8.91 8.60 1.88
C ASN A 189 -7.43 8.31 1.59
N GLY A 190 -6.74 7.69 2.53
CA GLY A 190 -5.30 7.41 2.45
C GLY A 190 -4.40 8.51 3.01
N GLN A 191 -4.94 9.66 3.42
CA GLN A 191 -4.15 10.74 4.02
C GLN A 191 -3.62 10.32 5.39
N ILE A 192 -2.30 10.40 5.57
CA ILE A 192 -1.60 9.97 6.79
C ILE A 192 -1.41 11.16 7.71
N GLY A 193 -1.49 10.91 9.00
CA GLY A 193 -1.30 11.90 10.05
C GLY A 193 -0.90 11.25 11.36
N PHE A 194 -1.03 11.99 12.44
CA PHE A 194 -0.74 11.51 13.79
C PHE A 194 -1.71 12.09 14.82
N ALA A 195 -1.87 11.38 15.94
CA ALA A 195 -2.69 11.79 17.05
C ALA A 195 -1.93 12.78 17.95
N SER A 196 -2.12 14.09 17.71
CA SER A 196 -1.46 15.15 18.48
C SER A 196 -2.01 15.29 19.90
N TYR A 197 -3.21 14.82 20.14
CA TYR A 197 -3.83 14.78 21.46
C TYR A 197 -4.88 13.67 21.54
N VAL A 198 -4.90 12.93 22.64
CA VAL A 198 -5.94 11.93 22.91
C VAL A 198 -6.41 12.04 24.35
N SER A 199 -7.72 11.98 24.55
CA SER A 199 -8.35 12.00 25.88
C SER A 199 -9.38 10.89 26.01
N GLY A 200 -9.07 9.90 26.81
CA GLY A 200 -10.02 8.84 27.18
C GLY A 200 -11.20 9.38 27.98
N LYS A 201 -10.99 10.41 28.83
CA LYS A 201 -12.06 11.05 29.62
C LYS A 201 -13.14 11.69 28.73
N TYR A 202 -12.74 12.36 27.66
CA TYR A 202 -13.64 13.02 26.73
C TYR A 202 -13.87 12.17 25.46
N LYS A 203 -13.33 10.95 25.43
CA LYS A 203 -13.42 10.05 24.28
C LYS A 203 -13.16 10.80 22.96
N ARG A 204 -12.01 11.47 22.86
CA ARG A 204 -11.65 12.32 21.72
C ARG A 204 -10.19 12.17 21.36
N ALA A 205 -9.91 12.11 20.06
CA ALA A 205 -8.59 12.33 19.52
C ALA A 205 -8.56 13.58 18.62
N SER A 206 -7.44 14.31 18.65
CA SER A 206 -7.15 15.39 17.70
C SER A 206 -6.04 14.91 16.78
N ILE A 207 -6.31 14.86 15.49
CA ILE A 207 -5.41 14.34 14.48
C ILE A 207 -4.88 15.48 13.62
N VAL A 208 -3.59 15.51 13.38
CA VAL A 208 -2.93 16.40 12.41
C VAL A 208 -2.57 15.56 11.20
N PHE A 209 -2.92 16.03 10.00
CA PHE A 209 -2.67 15.31 8.76
C PHE A 209 -1.56 15.95 7.92
N ASN A 210 -0.81 15.12 7.21
CA ASN A 210 0.15 15.57 6.22
C ASN A 210 -0.49 16.56 5.23
N GLY A 211 0.23 17.62 4.91
CA GLY A 211 -0.23 18.70 4.01
C GLY A 211 -1.12 19.78 4.66
N ILE A 212 -1.42 19.67 5.97
CA ILE A 212 -2.24 20.67 6.69
C ILE A 212 -1.56 21.04 8.02
N PRO A 213 -0.47 21.83 7.97
CA PRO A 213 0.30 22.19 9.16
C PRO A 213 -0.51 23.07 10.12
N ASN A 214 -0.23 22.94 11.42
CA ASN A 214 -0.83 23.70 12.51
C ASN A 214 -2.36 23.57 12.65
N GLU A 215 -2.96 22.61 11.97
CA GLU A 215 -4.40 22.35 12.04
C GLU A 215 -4.66 20.91 12.51
N SER A 216 -5.60 20.77 13.44
CA SER A 216 -6.03 19.46 13.94
C SER A 216 -7.52 19.22 13.72
N PHE A 217 -7.89 17.94 13.62
CA PHE A 217 -9.26 17.50 13.38
C PHE A 217 -9.71 16.58 14.51
N SER A 218 -10.89 16.88 15.08
CA SER A 218 -11.40 16.09 16.20
C SER A 218 -12.15 14.84 15.73
N TYR A 219 -11.82 13.71 16.34
CA TYR A 219 -12.47 12.42 16.18
C TYR A 219 -13.05 11.94 17.49
N TYR A 220 -14.23 11.35 17.42
CA TYR A 220 -14.98 10.82 18.57
C TYR A 220 -15.35 9.36 18.27
N PRO A 221 -15.53 8.51 19.32
CA PRO A 221 -16.11 7.18 19.11
C PRO A 221 -17.44 7.29 18.40
N SER A 222 -17.77 6.29 17.64
CA SER A 222 -19.10 6.24 17.05
C SER A 222 -20.19 6.21 18.11
N SER A 223 -21.25 6.95 17.88
CA SER A 223 -22.46 6.95 18.73
C SER A 223 -23.39 5.76 18.46
N SER A 224 -23.11 4.98 17.42
CA SER A 224 -23.84 3.78 17.02
C SER A 224 -22.87 2.71 16.51
N ASP A 225 -23.18 1.45 16.73
CA ASP A 225 -22.36 0.30 16.30
C ASP A 225 -22.21 0.22 14.77
N ASP A 226 -23.05 0.91 14.02
CA ASP A 226 -23.09 0.90 12.56
C ASP A 226 -22.13 1.90 11.88
N VAL A 227 -21.57 2.87 12.60
CA VAL A 227 -20.72 3.92 12.00
C VAL A 227 -19.31 3.85 12.60
N ALA A 228 -18.38 3.27 11.87
CA ALA A 228 -16.98 3.22 12.30
C ALA A 228 -16.33 4.62 12.26
N VAL A 229 -15.42 4.88 13.19
CA VAL A 229 -14.57 6.07 13.14
C VAL A 229 -13.68 5.96 11.90
N PRO A 230 -13.62 6.98 11.02
CA PRO A 230 -12.96 6.86 9.72
C PRO A 230 -11.43 7.01 9.78
N ILE A 231 -10.80 6.49 10.80
CA ILE A 231 -9.34 6.43 10.97
C ILE A 231 -8.92 5.06 11.51
N GLU A 232 -7.70 4.65 11.21
CA GLU A 232 -7.06 3.46 11.80
C GLU A 232 -5.57 3.72 12.03
N LEU A 233 -4.90 2.83 12.77
CA LEU A 233 -3.44 2.88 12.94
C LEU A 233 -2.72 2.73 11.61
N ALA A 234 -1.58 3.41 11.47
CA ALA A 234 -0.85 3.49 10.22
C ALA A 234 0.67 3.30 10.33
N TYR A 235 1.21 2.71 11.38
CA TYR A 235 2.61 2.26 11.37
C TYR A 235 2.83 1.25 10.26
N ALA A 236 1.89 0.31 10.11
CA ALA A 236 1.78 -0.60 8.98
C ALA A 236 0.46 -0.36 8.25
N ILE A 237 0.51 -0.21 6.92
CA ILE A 237 -0.66 -0.11 6.04
C ILE A 237 -0.58 -1.15 4.93
N THR A 238 -1.72 -1.44 4.29
CA THR A 238 -1.70 -2.33 3.13
C THR A 238 -1.05 -1.64 1.92
N ILE A 239 -0.38 -2.42 1.07
CA ILE A 239 0.22 -1.91 -0.17
C ILE A 239 -0.82 -1.15 -1.01
N HIS A 240 -2.07 -1.60 -1.04
CA HIS A 240 -3.15 -0.91 -1.74
C HIS A 240 -3.41 0.51 -1.19
N LYS A 241 -3.39 0.67 0.13
CA LYS A 241 -3.60 1.98 0.76
C LYS A 241 -2.42 2.94 0.56
N SER A 242 -1.24 2.41 0.27
CA SER A 242 -0.06 3.22 -0.04
C SER A 242 -0.03 3.77 -1.48
N GLN A 243 -1.00 3.39 -2.32
CA GLN A 243 -1.06 3.87 -3.70
C GLN A 243 -1.29 5.39 -3.72
N GLY A 244 -0.44 6.10 -4.45
CA GLY A 244 -0.46 7.56 -4.50
C GLY A 244 0.40 8.26 -3.45
N SER A 245 0.87 7.55 -2.41
CA SER A 245 1.79 8.07 -1.41
C SER A 245 3.21 7.56 -1.63
N ASP A 246 4.17 8.32 -1.15
CA ASP A 246 5.60 8.01 -1.20
C ASP A 246 6.24 8.28 0.17
N PHE A 247 7.18 7.43 0.56
CA PHE A 247 7.82 7.50 1.88
C PHE A 247 9.34 7.52 1.72
N ASP A 248 10.04 8.17 2.65
CA ASP A 248 11.51 8.21 2.59
C ASP A 248 12.10 6.81 2.76
N THR A 249 11.73 6.12 3.82
CA THR A 249 12.12 4.73 4.07
C THR A 249 10.88 3.84 4.12
N VAL A 250 10.89 2.78 3.33
CA VAL A 250 9.81 1.78 3.30
C VAL A 250 10.34 0.43 3.74
N LEU A 251 9.62 -0.21 4.65
CA LEU A 251 9.80 -1.60 5.02
C LEU A 251 8.62 -2.41 4.51
N VAL A 252 8.88 -3.39 3.66
CA VAL A 252 7.82 -4.24 3.08
C VAL A 252 7.92 -5.64 3.66
N VAL A 253 6.84 -6.13 4.27
CA VAL A 253 6.71 -7.50 4.74
C VAL A 253 5.99 -8.31 3.66
N LEU A 254 6.70 -9.28 3.06
CA LEU A 254 6.20 -10.11 1.97
C LEU A 254 6.13 -11.58 2.40
N PRO A 255 4.91 -12.14 2.54
CA PRO A 255 4.72 -13.58 2.73
C PRO A 255 4.97 -14.32 1.42
N LYS A 256 5.46 -15.57 1.51
CA LYS A 256 5.72 -16.44 0.34
C LYS A 256 4.45 -16.89 -0.36
N SER A 257 3.38 -17.09 0.39
CA SER A 257 2.10 -17.57 -0.11
C SER A 257 0.99 -16.58 0.18
N GLY A 258 0.18 -16.30 -0.81
CA GLY A 258 -1.04 -15.51 -0.66
C GLY A 258 -1.71 -15.30 -2.01
N GLN A 259 -2.99 -15.60 -2.11
CA GLN A 259 -3.81 -15.34 -3.30
C GLN A 259 -3.86 -13.86 -3.72
N ILE A 260 -3.34 -12.96 -2.86
CA ILE A 260 -3.38 -11.50 -3.06
C ILE A 260 -2.11 -10.99 -3.75
N LEU A 261 -1.01 -11.75 -3.72
CA LEU A 261 0.22 -11.33 -4.36
C LEU A 261 0.08 -11.35 -5.89
N SER A 262 0.47 -10.25 -6.50
CA SER A 262 0.55 -10.11 -7.96
C SER A 262 1.80 -9.35 -8.34
N ARG A 263 2.17 -9.43 -9.60
CA ARG A 263 3.29 -8.67 -10.16
C ARG A 263 3.14 -7.17 -9.88
N GLU A 264 1.95 -6.63 -10.13
CA GLU A 264 1.64 -5.21 -9.94
C GLU A 264 1.65 -4.78 -8.48
N LEU A 265 1.22 -5.68 -7.56
CA LEU A 265 1.26 -5.39 -6.14
C LEU A 265 2.69 -5.29 -5.63
N ILE A 266 3.55 -6.24 -6.03
CA ILE A 266 4.98 -6.20 -5.69
C ILE A 266 5.61 -4.94 -6.28
N TYR A 267 5.38 -4.65 -7.57
CA TYR A 267 5.86 -3.41 -8.20
C TYR A 267 5.45 -2.16 -7.43
N THR A 268 4.17 -2.10 -7.02
CA THR A 268 3.65 -0.98 -6.23
C THR A 268 4.41 -0.83 -4.93
N ALA A 269 4.64 -1.92 -4.19
CA ALA A 269 5.37 -1.89 -2.92
C ALA A 269 6.81 -1.40 -3.09
N LEU A 270 7.54 -1.95 -4.09
CA LEU A 270 8.92 -1.60 -4.38
C LEU A 270 9.09 -0.12 -4.73
N THR A 271 8.09 0.46 -5.40
CA THR A 271 8.15 1.85 -5.88
C THR A 271 7.62 2.88 -4.87
N ARG A 272 7.29 2.51 -3.63
CA ARG A 272 6.86 3.48 -2.60
C ARG A 272 8.02 4.18 -1.90
N ALA A 273 9.22 3.63 -1.92
CA ALA A 273 10.39 4.19 -1.27
C ALA A 273 11.02 5.32 -2.11
N LYS A 274 11.30 6.45 -1.46
CA LYS A 274 12.08 7.56 -2.05
C LYS A 274 13.58 7.35 -1.91
N LYS A 275 14.03 6.91 -0.72
CA LYS A 275 15.45 6.84 -0.34
C LYS A 275 15.94 5.43 -0.04
N LYS A 276 15.13 4.64 0.70
CA LYS A 276 15.54 3.32 1.19
C LYS A 276 14.38 2.35 1.20
N LEU A 277 14.61 1.17 0.67
CA LEU A 277 13.69 0.04 0.70
C LEU A 277 14.29 -1.11 1.50
N ILE A 278 13.51 -1.64 2.43
CA ILE A 278 13.84 -2.80 3.23
C ILE A 278 12.79 -3.86 2.96
N LEU A 279 13.20 -5.02 2.49
CA LEU A 279 12.31 -6.16 2.26
C LEU A 279 12.51 -7.20 3.37
N LEU A 280 11.43 -7.56 4.05
CA LEU A 280 11.33 -8.73 4.92
C LEU A 280 10.54 -9.79 4.17
N VAL A 281 11.23 -10.80 3.66
CA VAL A 281 10.65 -11.82 2.78
C VAL A 281 10.57 -13.15 3.53
N GLU A 282 9.42 -13.81 3.47
CA GLU A 282 9.25 -15.16 4.03
C GLU A 282 10.10 -16.15 3.24
N ASP A 283 10.87 -17.01 3.91
CA ASP A 283 11.84 -17.92 3.33
C ASP A 283 12.92 -17.21 2.47
N SER A 284 13.23 -17.83 1.35
CA SER A 284 14.21 -17.34 0.40
C SER A 284 13.60 -16.35 -0.59
N PRO A 285 14.23 -15.18 -0.84
CA PRO A 285 13.72 -14.17 -1.76
C PRO A 285 13.54 -14.66 -3.21
N GLN A 286 14.13 -15.80 -3.58
CA GLN A 286 14.07 -16.33 -4.95
C GLN A 286 12.64 -16.62 -5.43
N TRP A 287 11.68 -16.92 -4.54
CA TRP A 287 10.30 -17.14 -4.94
C TRP A 287 9.68 -15.89 -5.59
N MET A 288 10.19 -14.70 -5.30
CA MET A 288 9.70 -13.46 -5.91
C MET A 288 9.84 -13.47 -7.44
N LEU A 289 10.84 -14.21 -7.99
CA LEU A 289 11.01 -14.38 -9.45
C LEU A 289 9.81 -15.04 -10.12
N GLU A 290 9.07 -15.89 -9.41
CA GLU A 290 7.86 -16.48 -9.98
C GLU A 290 6.83 -15.41 -10.35
N TYR A 291 6.71 -14.36 -9.54
CA TYR A 291 5.75 -13.26 -9.75
C TYR A 291 6.12 -12.30 -10.89
N THR A 292 7.29 -12.43 -11.49
CA THR A 292 7.65 -11.67 -12.70
C THR A 292 6.95 -12.20 -13.95
N LYS A 293 6.48 -13.46 -13.91
CA LYS A 293 5.83 -14.13 -15.04
C LYS A 293 4.45 -13.54 -15.34
N PRO A 294 4.01 -13.53 -16.63
CA PRO A 294 2.73 -12.96 -17.03
C PRO A 294 1.50 -13.55 -16.31
N GLN A 295 1.55 -14.82 -15.92
CA GLN A 295 0.46 -15.50 -15.19
C GLN A 295 0.14 -14.89 -13.83
N TYR A 296 1.06 -14.16 -13.21
CA TYR A 296 0.87 -13.45 -11.95
C TYR A 296 0.49 -11.98 -12.14
N SER A 297 0.27 -11.55 -13.39
CA SER A 297 -0.19 -10.20 -13.70
C SER A 297 -1.71 -10.11 -13.66
N VAL A 298 -2.25 -9.36 -12.72
CA VAL A 298 -3.69 -9.05 -12.67
C VAL A 298 -4.11 -8.23 -13.89
N MET A 299 -3.23 -7.38 -14.40
CA MET A 299 -3.51 -6.56 -15.58
C MET A 299 -3.67 -7.41 -16.86
N ALA A 300 -2.88 -8.47 -16.98
CA ALA A 300 -2.98 -9.39 -18.13
C ALA A 300 -4.31 -10.17 -18.16
N HIS A 301 -4.95 -10.32 -17.01
CA HIS A 301 -6.23 -11.05 -16.86
C HIS A 301 -7.45 -10.12 -16.80
N ARG A 302 -7.26 -8.80 -16.80
CA ARG A 302 -8.39 -7.85 -16.82
C ARG A 302 -8.95 -7.74 -18.23
N ASN A 303 -10.13 -8.30 -18.42
CA ASN A 303 -10.95 -7.97 -19.58
C ASN A 303 -11.51 -6.55 -19.38
N THR A 304 -11.23 -5.68 -20.34
CA THR A 304 -11.82 -4.34 -20.40
C THR A 304 -12.63 -4.21 -21.67
N ASN A 305 -13.86 -3.73 -21.56
CA ASN A 305 -14.72 -3.38 -22.69
C ASN A 305 -14.55 -1.92 -23.15
N LEU A 306 -13.55 -1.21 -22.60
CA LEU A 306 -13.18 0.14 -23.05
C LEU A 306 -12.74 0.19 -24.52
N PHE A 307 -12.32 -0.96 -25.09
CA PHE A 307 -11.85 -1.07 -26.46
C PHE A 307 -12.58 -2.22 -27.16
N LYS A 308 -13.06 -1.98 -28.37
CA LYS A 308 -13.52 -3.06 -29.25
C LYS A 308 -12.30 -3.83 -29.76
N TYR A 309 -12.14 -5.06 -29.30
CA TYR A 309 -11.14 -5.96 -29.88
C TYR A 309 -11.61 -6.38 -31.27
N SER A 310 -10.83 -6.10 -32.30
CA SER A 310 -10.94 -6.88 -33.53
C SER A 310 -10.25 -8.23 -33.25
N VAL A 311 -11.03 -9.26 -33.06
CA VAL A 311 -10.53 -10.62 -32.91
C VAL A 311 -9.81 -11.00 -34.20
N ARG A 312 -8.47 -10.94 -34.21
CA ARG A 312 -7.73 -11.83 -35.09
C ARG A 312 -7.92 -13.22 -34.52
N GLU A 313 -8.53 -14.11 -35.32
CA GLU A 313 -8.68 -15.50 -34.96
C GLU A 313 -7.32 -16.17 -34.74
N SER A 314 -6.78 -15.97 -33.53
CA SER A 314 -5.86 -16.94 -32.95
C SER A 314 -6.72 -17.89 -32.13
N LYS A 315 -6.70 -19.18 -32.45
CA LYS A 315 -7.25 -20.24 -31.60
C LYS A 315 -6.52 -20.18 -30.25
N VAL A 316 -6.96 -19.28 -29.38
CA VAL A 316 -6.61 -19.30 -27.98
C VAL A 316 -7.69 -20.13 -27.32
N ASP A 317 -7.34 -21.30 -26.81
CA ASP A 317 -8.21 -22.04 -25.90
C ASP A 317 -8.62 -21.06 -24.80
N VAL A 318 -9.91 -20.69 -24.83
CA VAL A 318 -10.51 -19.90 -23.76
C VAL A 318 -10.37 -20.73 -22.50
N PRO A 319 -9.68 -20.27 -21.46
CA PRO A 319 -9.56 -21.06 -20.24
C PRO A 319 -10.96 -21.35 -19.74
N HIS A 320 -11.25 -22.62 -19.48
CA HIS A 320 -12.51 -23.08 -18.93
C HIS A 320 -12.69 -22.38 -17.56
N ILE A 321 -13.58 -21.39 -17.52
CA ILE A 321 -13.80 -20.62 -16.30
C ILE A 321 -14.69 -21.48 -15.41
N GLU A 322 -14.09 -22.19 -14.48
CA GLU A 322 -14.81 -22.87 -13.42
C GLU A 322 -15.63 -21.87 -12.59
N GLY A 323 -16.88 -22.19 -12.35
CA GLY A 323 -17.77 -21.42 -11.46
C GLY A 323 -18.88 -20.63 -12.15
N LEU A 324 -19.10 -20.75 -13.47
CA LEU A 324 -20.29 -20.22 -14.14
C LEU A 324 -21.49 -21.15 -13.84
N ILE A 325 -22.27 -20.83 -12.83
CA ILE A 325 -23.38 -21.68 -12.35
C ILE A 325 -24.76 -21.02 -12.41
N HIS A 326 -24.80 -19.70 -12.56
CA HIS A 326 -26.05 -18.94 -12.56
C HIS A 326 -26.50 -18.61 -13.97
N LYS A 327 -27.69 -19.07 -14.37
CA LYS A 327 -28.28 -18.84 -15.68
C LYS A 327 -28.97 -17.48 -15.73
N THR A 328 -28.77 -16.74 -16.83
CA THR A 328 -29.46 -15.48 -17.13
C THR A 328 -30.61 -15.65 -18.09
N LEU A 329 -31.37 -14.60 -18.37
CA LEU A 329 -32.44 -14.57 -19.37
C LEU A 329 -31.92 -14.55 -20.81
N LYS A 330 -30.68 -14.09 -21.04
CA LYS A 330 -30.07 -14.04 -22.37
C LYS A 330 -29.58 -15.42 -22.80
N ASP A 331 -30.40 -16.17 -23.57
CA ASP A 331 -30.09 -17.47 -24.21
C ASP A 331 -29.33 -18.48 -23.32
N GLY A 332 -29.55 -18.39 -22.01
CA GLY A 332 -28.88 -19.25 -21.02
C GLY A 332 -27.44 -18.92 -20.77
N LEU A 333 -26.98 -17.70 -21.05
CA LEU A 333 -25.69 -17.19 -20.64
C LEU A 333 -25.48 -17.44 -19.16
N LEU A 334 -24.36 -18.08 -18.80
CA LEU A 334 -24.01 -18.41 -17.43
C LEU A 334 -23.08 -17.36 -16.85
N VAL A 335 -23.34 -16.99 -15.60
CA VAL A 335 -22.53 -16.01 -14.84
C VAL A 335 -22.15 -16.59 -13.46
N ARG A 336 -21.21 -15.94 -12.78
CA ARG A 336 -20.61 -16.46 -11.53
C ARG A 336 -21.43 -16.15 -10.29
N SER A 337 -22.17 -15.04 -10.29
CA SER A 337 -22.86 -14.57 -9.09
C SER A 337 -24.31 -14.19 -9.37
N LYS A 338 -25.13 -14.20 -8.32
CA LYS A 338 -26.52 -13.73 -8.38
C LYS A 338 -26.61 -12.24 -8.75
N SER A 339 -25.65 -11.43 -8.36
CA SER A 339 -25.59 -10.00 -8.72
C SER A 339 -25.37 -9.81 -10.21
N GLU A 340 -24.51 -10.62 -10.83
CA GLU A 340 -24.30 -10.62 -12.28
C GLU A 340 -25.57 -11.06 -13.02
N VAL A 341 -26.36 -12.03 -12.51
CA VAL A 341 -27.67 -12.39 -13.08
C VAL A 341 -28.60 -11.17 -13.13
N ILE A 342 -28.68 -10.42 -12.02
CA ILE A 342 -29.56 -9.24 -11.94
C ILE A 342 -29.15 -8.21 -12.97
N ILE A 343 -27.86 -7.89 -13.07
CA ILE A 343 -27.34 -6.90 -14.03
C ILE A 343 -27.57 -7.39 -15.47
N ALA A 344 -27.23 -8.64 -15.77
CA ALA A 344 -27.42 -9.24 -17.09
C ALA A 344 -28.89 -9.23 -17.52
N ASN A 345 -29.81 -9.58 -16.62
CA ASN A 345 -31.23 -9.55 -16.91
C ASN A 345 -31.75 -8.13 -17.14
N MET A 346 -31.31 -7.13 -16.35
CA MET A 346 -31.65 -5.74 -16.56
C MET A 346 -31.17 -5.22 -17.92
N LEU A 347 -29.95 -5.58 -18.34
CA LEU A 347 -29.42 -5.20 -19.64
C LEU A 347 -30.19 -5.87 -20.78
N TYR A 348 -30.56 -7.15 -20.63
CA TYR A 348 -31.37 -7.90 -21.57
C TYR A 348 -32.77 -7.28 -21.74
N GLU A 349 -33.45 -6.96 -20.65
CA GLU A 349 -34.77 -6.31 -20.66
C GLU A 349 -34.72 -4.89 -21.24
N ALA A 350 -33.59 -4.20 -21.09
CA ALA A 350 -33.34 -2.88 -21.69
C ALA A 350 -32.91 -2.93 -23.18
N ASN A 351 -32.87 -4.13 -23.78
CA ASN A 351 -32.34 -4.38 -25.13
C ASN A 351 -30.89 -3.83 -25.35
N ILE A 352 -30.09 -3.82 -24.30
CA ILE A 352 -28.67 -3.50 -24.37
C ILE A 352 -27.89 -4.79 -24.61
N ASP A 353 -27.11 -4.82 -25.70
CA ASP A 353 -26.33 -6.00 -26.00
C ASP A 353 -25.10 -6.10 -25.08
N PHE A 354 -24.83 -7.31 -24.56
CA PHE A 354 -23.74 -7.62 -23.65
C PHE A 354 -23.31 -9.09 -23.82
N GLU A 355 -22.07 -9.39 -23.48
CA GLU A 355 -21.45 -10.71 -23.50
C GLU A 355 -20.95 -11.13 -22.10
#